data_c99ae87bb71840b20acf0ecd1919b8f5
#
_entry.id   c99ae87bb71840b20acf0ecd1919b8f5
#
_cell.length_a   1.000
_cell.length_b   1.000
_cell.length_c   1.000
_cell.angle_alpha   90.00
_cell.angle_beta   90.00
_cell.angle_gamma   90.00
#
_symmetry.space_group_name_H-M   'P 1'
#
loop_
_entity.id
_entity.type
_entity.pdbx_description
1 polymer ?
#
loop_
_entity_poly.entity_id
_entity_poly.type
_entity_poly.pdbx_seq_one_letter_code
_entity_poly.pdbx_strand_id
1 'polypeptide(L)'
;MILFLSVAMLLAGCDKDNAPVAVSEVTLSRRALTMTVGDTEKLTATVLPEHAGYDGLVWSSNNTSVALVDVEGLVTAVSAGNATITATVGGKQATCEVTVADAVPEGLTVTTYEALLEALRTGGASADVPTLIMLGSDITIPAGGDRTNPPINGSGYFKIDGGGHTLVRENESYYFLGNINADDDAVHIELTNIKLAQGANSFLSMIYVCNGRITLGKGVALNGQDMIAAVGEKAALELGDGCELSDATGSSYCTTVMNGAILVLNGGKTAAGTYIRLSNDIFPAVSYPLISVPKALTGDVHLCFTLNGISAIAQGADGYQLTQADYDRLTVNPESSWVSLYGETMKQYNDDIFELYLDPTTDYQIKLRLKNFTPPASGNIDMTSMTAGEAQTTILAALAAGFTELKLTGELSKIGMGGNWGTFININKLRNAISPE
;
A
#
# COMPACT_ATOMS: atom_id res chain seq x y z
N MET A 1 26.49 -68.11 91.58
CA MET A 1 26.59 -68.60 90.22
C MET A 1 25.41 -67.96 89.46
N ILE A 2 25.67 -66.85 88.82
CA ILE A 2 24.68 -65.93 88.23
C ILE A 2 24.59 -66.20 86.75
N LEU A 3 23.40 -66.56 86.30
CA LEU A 3 23.07 -66.85 84.88
C LEU A 3 22.66 -65.56 84.19
N PHE A 4 23.46 -65.09 83.26
CA PHE A 4 23.10 -63.99 82.39
C PHE A 4 22.30 -64.48 81.18
N LEU A 5 21.04 -64.06 81.13
CA LEU A 5 20.19 -64.31 79.97
C LEU A 5 20.27 -63.07 79.08
N SER A 6 20.94 -63.18 77.94
CA SER A 6 20.97 -62.13 76.93
C SER A 6 19.73 -62.23 76.04
N VAL A 7 18.87 -61.25 76.12
CA VAL A 7 17.76 -61.05 75.13
C VAL A 7 18.28 -60.20 74.01
N ALA A 8 18.48 -60.83 72.85
CA ALA A 8 18.73 -60.13 71.60
C ALA A 8 17.41 -59.65 71.05
N MET A 9 17.18 -58.34 71.09
CA MET A 9 16.03 -57.70 70.52
C MET A 9 16.32 -57.42 69.05
N LEU A 10 15.74 -58.18 68.11
CA LEU A 10 15.77 -57.90 66.69
C LEU A 10 14.85 -56.68 66.42
N LEU A 11 15.47 -55.53 66.14
CA LEU A 11 14.81 -54.42 65.50
C LEU A 11 14.85 -54.62 63.98
N ALA A 12 13.86 -55.32 63.44
CA ALA A 12 13.58 -55.26 62.04
C ALA A 12 12.68 -54.05 61.77
N GLY A 13 13.34 -52.91 61.62
CA GLY A 13 12.72 -51.71 61.06
C GLY A 13 12.76 -51.84 59.54
N CYS A 14 11.67 -52.32 58.96
CA CYS A 14 11.45 -52.22 57.52
C CYS A 14 10.91 -50.83 57.23
N ASP A 15 11.80 -49.88 56.96
CA ASP A 15 11.44 -48.63 56.26
C ASP A 15 11.23 -48.96 54.79
N LYS A 16 10.04 -49.40 54.44
CA LYS A 16 9.65 -49.70 53.06
C LYS A 16 8.76 -48.67 52.43
N ASP A 17 8.57 -47.50 53.04
CA ASP A 17 7.59 -46.52 52.53
C ASP A 17 8.18 -45.16 52.15
N ASN A 18 9.46 -45.09 51.78
CA ASN A 18 10.06 -43.80 51.37
C ASN A 18 10.51 -43.84 49.89
N ALA A 19 9.81 -44.57 49.04
CA ALA A 19 9.97 -44.38 47.62
C ALA A 19 9.35 -42.99 47.23
N PRO A 20 10.09 -42.14 46.54
CA PRO A 20 9.55 -40.86 46.12
C PRO A 20 8.29 -41.04 45.32
N VAL A 21 7.20 -40.42 45.75
CA VAL A 21 5.91 -40.47 45.04
C VAL A 21 6.10 -39.80 43.67
N ALA A 22 5.82 -40.57 42.60
CA ALA A 22 6.00 -40.06 41.25
C ALA A 22 4.95 -39.00 40.93
N VAL A 23 5.34 -38.04 40.07
CA VAL A 23 4.42 -37.04 39.50
C VAL A 23 3.34 -37.71 38.67
N SER A 24 2.09 -37.51 39.03
CA SER A 24 0.93 -38.06 38.28
C SER A 24 0.42 -37.05 37.25
N GLU A 25 0.43 -35.77 37.59
CA GLU A 25 -0.12 -34.69 36.75
C GLU A 25 0.63 -33.39 36.99
N VAL A 26 0.69 -32.55 35.94
CA VAL A 26 1.08 -31.14 36.00
C VAL A 26 0.01 -30.32 35.29
N THR A 27 -0.36 -29.19 35.85
CA THR A 27 -1.31 -28.22 35.28
C THR A 27 -0.76 -26.82 35.34
N LEU A 28 -1.16 -25.95 34.41
CA LEU A 28 -0.81 -24.53 34.42
C LEU A 28 -1.97 -23.66 34.89
N SER A 29 -1.65 -22.53 35.47
CA SER A 29 -2.62 -21.49 35.90
C SER A 29 -3.48 -20.97 34.73
N ARG A 30 -2.95 -21.02 33.51
CA ARG A 30 -3.65 -20.67 32.28
C ARG A 30 -3.29 -21.62 31.15
N ARG A 31 -4.26 -21.89 30.26
CA ARG A 31 -4.07 -22.71 29.05
C ARG A 31 -3.87 -21.88 27.80
N ALA A 32 -4.24 -20.60 27.87
CA ALA A 32 -4.03 -19.62 26.80
C ALA A 32 -3.74 -18.24 27.41
N LEU A 33 -2.88 -17.48 26.74
CA LEU A 33 -2.54 -16.09 27.01
C LEU A 33 -2.67 -15.28 25.73
N THR A 34 -3.24 -14.09 25.85
CA THR A 34 -3.14 -13.05 24.82
C THR A 34 -2.34 -11.90 25.42
N MET A 35 -1.26 -11.53 24.76
CA MET A 35 -0.28 -10.53 25.24
C MET A 35 0.01 -9.56 24.10
N THR A 36 0.54 -8.40 24.44
CA THR A 36 1.09 -7.42 23.51
C THR A 36 2.61 -7.44 23.59
N VAL A 37 3.33 -7.15 22.53
CA VAL A 37 4.80 -7.06 22.54
C VAL A 37 5.28 -6.18 23.68
N GLY A 38 6.20 -6.69 24.49
CA GLY A 38 6.71 -6.04 25.71
C GLY A 38 6.00 -6.43 27.00
N ASP A 39 4.82 -7.07 26.93
CA ASP A 39 4.12 -7.53 28.12
C ASP A 39 4.85 -8.70 28.79
N THR A 40 4.64 -8.84 30.11
CA THR A 40 5.09 -9.98 30.89
C THR A 40 3.93 -10.57 31.69
N GLU A 41 3.84 -11.91 31.77
CA GLU A 41 2.81 -12.60 32.54
C GLU A 41 3.41 -13.83 33.22
N LYS A 42 3.07 -14.01 34.51
CA LYS A 42 3.56 -15.13 35.32
C LYS A 42 2.64 -16.36 35.17
N LEU A 43 3.18 -17.45 34.63
CA LEU A 43 2.55 -18.76 34.70
C LEU A 43 3.00 -19.50 35.95
N THR A 44 2.08 -20.19 36.58
CA THR A 44 2.39 -21.11 37.69
C THR A 44 1.99 -22.52 37.32
N ALA A 45 2.84 -23.48 37.67
CA ALA A 45 2.58 -24.90 37.51
C ALA A 45 2.17 -25.53 38.84
N THR A 46 1.10 -26.33 38.83
CA THR A 46 0.68 -27.15 39.95
C THR A 46 1.01 -28.59 39.63
N VAL A 47 1.74 -29.25 40.56
CA VAL A 47 2.20 -30.65 40.41
C VAL A 47 1.42 -31.52 41.40
N LEU A 48 0.90 -32.65 40.89
CA LEU A 48 0.17 -33.59 41.72
C LEU A 48 0.89 -34.95 41.75
N PRO A 49 0.82 -35.69 42.86
CA PRO A 49 0.31 -35.23 44.16
C PRO A 49 1.26 -34.17 44.79
N GLU A 50 0.75 -33.39 45.73
CA GLU A 50 1.49 -32.27 46.36
C GLU A 50 2.83 -32.68 47.01
N HIS A 51 3.00 -33.94 47.33
CA HIS A 51 4.21 -34.51 47.94
C HIS A 51 5.05 -35.34 46.92
N ALA A 52 4.82 -35.17 45.61
CA ALA A 52 5.63 -35.84 44.60
C ALA A 52 7.10 -35.36 44.72
N GLY A 53 8.01 -36.35 44.70
CA GLY A 53 9.44 -36.05 44.57
C GLY A 53 9.80 -35.86 43.12
N TYR A 54 10.39 -34.68 42.78
CA TYR A 54 10.85 -34.41 41.40
C TYR A 54 12.09 -33.49 41.41
N ASP A 55 12.95 -33.66 40.40
CA ASP A 55 14.17 -32.88 40.19
C ASP A 55 13.93 -31.64 39.34
N GLY A 56 13.13 -30.72 39.86
CA GLY A 56 12.94 -29.43 39.23
C GLY A 56 11.83 -29.41 38.16
N LEU A 57 11.29 -28.24 37.97
CA LEU A 57 10.33 -27.87 36.94
C LEU A 57 11.10 -27.17 35.81
N VAL A 58 10.94 -27.62 34.57
CA VAL A 58 11.58 -27.02 33.40
C VAL A 58 10.56 -26.33 32.53
N TRP A 59 10.80 -25.08 32.22
CA TRP A 59 10.02 -24.27 31.30
C TRP A 59 10.68 -24.18 29.94
N SER A 60 9.91 -24.19 28.86
CA SER A 60 10.39 -24.00 27.51
C SER A 60 9.34 -23.31 26.63
N SER A 61 9.84 -22.60 25.60
CA SER A 61 9.01 -22.06 24.53
C SER A 61 9.38 -22.74 23.21
N ASN A 62 8.38 -23.09 22.41
CA ASN A 62 8.60 -23.63 21.06
C ASN A 62 8.99 -22.56 20.05
N ASN A 63 8.78 -21.25 20.39
CA ASN A 63 9.11 -20.12 19.53
C ASN A 63 9.60 -18.94 20.39
N THR A 64 10.90 -18.92 20.68
CA THR A 64 11.53 -17.92 21.51
C THR A 64 11.63 -16.53 20.86
N SER A 65 11.44 -16.43 19.53
CA SER A 65 11.33 -15.15 18.84
C SER A 65 9.98 -14.46 19.08
N VAL A 66 8.93 -15.20 19.45
CA VAL A 66 7.60 -14.68 19.77
C VAL A 66 7.40 -14.50 21.26
N ALA A 67 7.70 -15.53 22.07
CA ALA A 67 7.58 -15.47 23.52
C ALA A 67 8.71 -16.24 24.20
N LEU A 68 9.36 -15.59 25.16
CA LEU A 68 10.34 -16.20 26.06
C LEU A 68 9.66 -16.64 27.35
N VAL A 69 10.23 -17.65 28.02
CA VAL A 69 9.87 -17.99 29.41
C VAL A 69 11.13 -18.23 30.23
N ASP A 70 11.17 -17.71 31.44
CA ASP A 70 12.28 -17.90 32.36
C ASP A 70 12.10 -19.16 33.24
N VAL A 71 13.10 -19.44 34.06
CA VAL A 71 13.09 -20.59 34.98
C VAL A 71 12.01 -20.50 36.07
N GLU A 72 11.44 -19.32 36.29
CA GLU A 72 10.38 -19.08 37.24
C GLU A 72 8.98 -19.09 36.62
N GLY A 73 8.87 -19.28 35.28
CA GLY A 73 7.62 -19.27 34.56
C GLY A 73 7.12 -17.86 34.18
N LEU A 74 7.99 -16.84 34.22
CA LEU A 74 7.65 -15.51 33.71
C LEU A 74 7.76 -15.54 32.17
N VAL A 75 6.62 -15.34 31.52
CA VAL A 75 6.53 -15.24 30.05
C VAL A 75 6.74 -13.80 29.67
N THR A 76 7.58 -13.55 28.64
CA THR A 76 7.84 -12.23 28.05
C THR A 76 7.47 -12.27 26.58
N ALA A 77 6.58 -11.39 26.13
CA ALA A 77 6.19 -11.21 24.74
C ALA A 77 7.28 -10.43 23.97
N VAL A 78 7.84 -11.03 22.91
CA VAL A 78 9.00 -10.49 22.17
C VAL A 78 8.58 -9.90 20.82
N SER A 79 7.78 -10.63 20.03
CA SER A 79 7.24 -10.17 18.75
C SER A 79 5.87 -10.77 18.49
N ALA A 80 5.09 -10.16 17.60
CA ALA A 80 3.78 -10.67 17.20
C ALA A 80 3.86 -12.08 16.60
N GLY A 81 2.89 -12.91 16.93
CA GLY A 81 2.82 -14.30 16.49
C GLY A 81 2.25 -15.25 17.54
N ASN A 82 2.48 -16.55 17.33
CA ASN A 82 2.02 -17.60 18.25
C ASN A 82 3.23 -18.38 18.79
N ALA A 83 3.16 -18.71 20.07
CA ALA A 83 4.11 -19.58 20.75
C ALA A 83 3.36 -20.52 21.72
N THR A 84 3.98 -21.65 22.04
CA THR A 84 3.49 -22.57 23.08
C THR A 84 4.52 -22.65 24.20
N ILE A 85 4.14 -22.27 25.41
CA ILE A 85 4.94 -22.42 26.61
C ILE A 85 4.62 -23.78 27.23
N THR A 86 5.65 -24.54 27.53
CA THR A 86 5.55 -25.89 28.12
C THR A 86 6.26 -25.95 29.46
N ALA A 87 5.56 -26.45 30.46
CA ALA A 87 6.13 -26.83 31.75
C ALA A 87 6.31 -28.36 31.81
N THR A 88 7.51 -28.84 32.09
CA THR A 88 7.85 -30.26 32.17
C THR A 88 8.38 -30.61 33.54
N VAL A 89 7.81 -31.62 34.17
CA VAL A 89 8.22 -32.11 35.50
C VAL A 89 7.90 -33.60 35.63
N GLY A 90 8.83 -34.41 36.13
CA GLY A 90 8.63 -35.84 36.34
C GLY A 90 8.14 -36.60 35.12
N GLY A 91 8.50 -36.18 33.90
CA GLY A 91 8.02 -36.80 32.65
C GLY A 91 6.60 -36.40 32.22
N LYS A 92 5.92 -35.52 32.96
CA LYS A 92 4.61 -34.92 32.64
C LYS A 92 4.79 -33.55 32.08
N GLN A 93 3.84 -33.11 31.22
CA GLN A 93 3.86 -31.81 30.56
C GLN A 93 2.50 -31.13 30.65
N ALA A 94 2.54 -29.81 30.76
CA ALA A 94 1.38 -28.94 30.58
C ALA A 94 1.77 -27.77 29.66
N THR A 95 0.83 -27.33 28.82
CA THR A 95 1.06 -26.30 27.82
C THR A 95 0.14 -25.11 27.99
N CYS A 96 0.64 -23.93 27.62
CA CYS A 96 -0.12 -22.71 27.47
C CYS A 96 0.12 -22.15 26.07
N GLU A 97 -0.93 -21.92 25.30
CA GLU A 97 -0.84 -21.24 24.01
C GLU A 97 -0.74 -19.74 24.24
N VAL A 98 0.26 -19.10 23.65
CA VAL A 98 0.51 -17.67 23.76
C VAL A 98 0.32 -17.04 22.40
N THR A 99 -0.61 -16.09 22.30
CA THR A 99 -0.78 -15.23 21.13
C THR A 99 -0.27 -13.84 21.50
N VAL A 100 0.73 -13.37 20.78
CA VAL A 100 1.29 -12.02 20.95
C VAL A 100 0.80 -11.16 19.80
N ALA A 101 0.14 -10.05 20.12
CA ALA A 101 -0.19 -8.99 19.19
C ALA A 101 0.94 -7.95 19.16
N ASP A 102 1.08 -7.23 18.06
CA ASP A 102 1.95 -6.06 18.04
C ASP A 102 1.54 -5.08 19.14
N ALA A 103 2.53 -4.43 19.76
CA ALA A 103 2.25 -3.29 20.61
C ALA A 103 1.55 -2.25 19.74
N VAL A 104 0.31 -1.90 20.10
CA VAL A 104 -0.30 -0.69 19.55
C VAL A 104 0.46 0.44 20.21
N PRO A 105 1.34 1.16 19.51
CA PRO A 105 2.03 2.28 20.12
C PRO A 105 0.97 3.26 20.61
N GLU A 106 1.11 3.80 21.79
CA GLU A 106 0.22 4.86 22.28
C GLU A 106 0.37 6.05 21.34
N GLY A 107 -0.53 6.14 20.35
CA GLY A 107 -0.57 7.26 19.42
C GLY A 107 -0.95 8.54 20.16
N LEU A 108 -0.37 9.64 19.73
CA LEU A 108 -0.76 10.96 20.24
C LEU A 108 -2.21 11.24 19.77
N THR A 109 -3.15 11.31 20.72
CA THR A 109 -4.53 11.71 20.40
C THR A 109 -4.63 13.21 20.27
N VAL A 110 -5.06 13.70 19.11
CA VAL A 110 -5.19 15.12 18.80
C VAL A 110 -6.66 15.48 18.54
N THR A 111 -7.08 16.62 19.06
CA THR A 111 -8.48 17.11 18.96
C THR A 111 -8.58 18.51 18.37
N THR A 112 -7.43 19.16 18.11
CA THR A 112 -7.36 20.50 17.53
C THR A 112 -6.38 20.55 16.38
N TYR A 113 -6.53 21.56 15.54
CA TYR A 113 -5.62 21.81 14.42
C TYR A 113 -4.18 22.07 14.88
N GLU A 114 -3.99 22.86 15.95
CA GLU A 114 -2.68 23.17 16.49
C GLU A 114 -1.97 21.92 17.04
N ALA A 115 -2.72 21.05 17.74
CA ALA A 115 -2.17 19.77 18.22
C ALA A 115 -1.78 18.84 17.07
N LEU A 116 -2.58 18.81 16.00
CA LEU A 116 -2.27 18.05 14.79
C LEU A 116 -1.01 18.60 14.10
N LEU A 117 -0.87 19.93 13.96
CA LEU A 117 0.32 20.56 13.41
C LEU A 117 1.57 20.18 14.20
N GLU A 118 1.51 20.24 15.52
CA GLU A 118 2.65 19.90 16.37
C GLU A 118 3.02 18.42 16.24
N ALA A 119 2.03 17.53 16.21
CA ALA A 119 2.24 16.09 16.04
C ALA A 119 2.89 15.74 14.69
N LEU A 120 2.62 16.52 13.64
CA LEU A 120 3.13 16.30 12.29
C LEU A 120 4.52 16.94 12.04
N ARG A 121 5.11 17.64 13.01
CA ARG A 121 6.44 18.28 12.86
C ARG A 121 7.58 17.30 12.79
N THR A 122 7.45 16.16 13.44
CA THR A 122 8.53 15.16 13.51
C THR A 122 7.97 13.78 13.18
N GLY A 123 8.31 13.28 12.00
CA GLY A 123 8.01 11.91 11.58
C GLY A 123 8.88 10.89 12.30
N GLY A 124 8.38 9.68 12.42
CA GLY A 124 9.15 8.54 12.93
C GLY A 124 10.34 8.20 12.05
N ALA A 125 11.31 7.50 12.61
CA ALA A 125 12.58 7.20 11.94
C ALA A 125 12.44 6.15 10.81
N SER A 126 11.43 5.28 10.87
CA SER A 126 11.20 4.22 9.89
C SER A 126 9.72 3.78 9.88
N ALA A 127 9.38 2.89 8.95
CA ALA A 127 8.05 2.28 8.91
C ALA A 127 7.71 1.47 10.17
N ASP A 128 8.72 0.91 10.84
CA ASP A 128 8.56 0.15 12.07
C ASP A 128 8.44 1.05 13.31
N VAL A 129 8.88 2.30 13.20
CA VAL A 129 8.85 3.30 14.28
C VAL A 129 8.27 4.61 13.75
N PRO A 130 7.01 4.61 13.30
CA PRO A 130 6.35 5.82 12.80
C PRO A 130 5.90 6.72 13.96
N THR A 131 5.68 7.99 13.66
CA THR A 131 4.88 8.85 14.53
C THR A 131 3.41 8.48 14.37
N LEU A 132 2.77 8.09 15.47
CA LEU A 132 1.37 7.67 15.49
C LEU A 132 0.49 8.79 15.97
N ILE A 133 -0.52 9.10 15.16
CA ILE A 133 -1.48 10.18 15.44
C ILE A 133 -2.88 9.59 15.35
N MET A 134 -3.68 9.83 16.37
CA MET A 134 -5.09 9.48 16.39
C MET A 134 -5.94 10.75 16.47
N LEU A 135 -6.93 10.90 15.61
CA LEU A 135 -7.90 11.98 15.73
C LEU A 135 -8.92 11.61 16.81
N GLY A 136 -9.09 12.48 17.81
CA GLY A 136 -10.08 12.33 18.87
C GLY A 136 -11.36 13.15 18.61
N SER A 137 -11.39 13.91 17.54
CA SER A 137 -12.55 14.70 17.07
C SER A 137 -12.41 15.06 15.61
N ASP A 138 -13.46 15.56 14.99
CA ASP A 138 -13.36 16.24 13.71
C ASP A 138 -12.45 17.48 13.84
N ILE A 139 -11.54 17.67 12.88
CA ILE A 139 -10.61 18.79 12.88
C ILE A 139 -10.79 19.59 11.61
N THR A 140 -10.92 20.91 11.76
CA THR A 140 -10.98 21.85 10.63
C THR A 140 -9.63 22.50 10.43
N ILE A 141 -9.09 22.38 9.22
CA ILE A 141 -7.90 23.09 8.74
C ILE A 141 -8.40 24.47 8.28
N PRO A 142 -8.00 25.57 8.95
CA PRO A 142 -8.49 26.90 8.62
C PRO A 142 -8.05 27.34 7.23
N ALA A 143 -8.82 28.26 6.63
CA ALA A 143 -8.44 28.91 5.39
C ALA A 143 -7.19 29.77 5.59
N GLY A 144 -6.35 29.83 4.56
CA GLY A 144 -5.11 30.60 4.59
C GLY A 144 -3.87 29.70 4.62
N GLY A 145 -2.77 30.22 4.18
CA GLY A 145 -1.49 29.49 4.09
C GLY A 145 -0.67 29.98 2.89
N ASP A 146 0.58 29.57 2.82
CA ASP A 146 1.49 29.89 1.72
C ASP A 146 1.60 28.69 0.77
N ARG A 147 1.37 28.90 -0.53
CA ARG A 147 1.47 27.85 -1.57
C ARG A 147 2.85 27.26 -1.70
N THR A 148 3.85 28.00 -1.29
CA THR A 148 5.26 27.62 -1.42
C THR A 148 5.81 26.95 -0.17
N ASN A 149 5.06 26.97 0.93
CA ASN A 149 5.48 26.42 2.21
C ASN A 149 4.27 25.79 2.91
N PRO A 150 3.97 24.51 2.65
CA PRO A 150 2.90 23.82 3.36
C PRO A 150 3.16 23.92 4.87
N PRO A 151 2.12 24.06 5.71
CA PRO A 151 2.26 24.15 7.17
C PRO A 151 3.08 23.00 7.74
N ILE A 152 3.15 21.90 7.00
CA ILE A 152 3.88 20.70 7.34
C ILE A 152 4.67 20.26 6.13
N ASN A 153 5.89 20.74 6.05
CA ASN A 153 6.93 20.13 5.21
C ASN A 153 7.56 19.01 6.04
N GLY A 154 6.79 17.90 6.17
CA GLY A 154 7.18 16.78 7.02
C GLY A 154 8.16 15.86 6.31
N SER A 155 9.10 15.33 7.07
CA SER A 155 9.91 14.18 6.67
C SER A 155 9.71 13.02 7.64
N GLY A 156 9.99 11.80 7.19
CA GLY A 156 9.86 10.59 8.01
C GLY A 156 8.51 9.88 7.87
N TYR A 157 8.17 9.09 8.87
CA TYR A 157 7.06 8.15 8.81
C TYR A 157 5.92 8.55 9.74
N PHE A 158 4.69 8.61 9.21
CA PHE A 158 3.48 8.94 9.94
C PHE A 158 2.42 7.87 9.71
N LYS A 159 1.75 7.46 10.79
CA LYS A 159 0.49 6.72 10.74
C LYS A 159 -0.60 7.55 11.38
N ILE A 160 -1.62 7.89 10.63
CA ILE A 160 -2.72 8.74 11.08
C ILE A 160 -3.99 7.89 11.06
N ASP A 161 -4.50 7.57 12.24
CA ASP A 161 -5.80 6.94 12.41
C ASP A 161 -6.84 8.02 12.70
N GLY A 162 -7.79 8.16 11.82
CA GLY A 162 -8.88 9.14 11.97
C GLY A 162 -9.89 8.77 13.05
N GLY A 163 -9.91 7.53 13.56
CA GLY A 163 -10.92 7.09 14.52
C GLY A 163 -12.37 7.22 13.99
N GLY A 164 -12.54 7.33 12.68
CA GLY A 164 -13.82 7.63 12.02
C GLY A 164 -14.14 9.12 11.91
N HIS A 165 -13.28 10.00 12.41
CA HIS A 165 -13.42 11.45 12.34
C HIS A 165 -13.06 12.01 10.97
N THR A 166 -13.43 13.27 10.76
CA THR A 166 -13.21 14.01 9.53
C THR A 166 -12.14 15.08 9.71
N LEU A 167 -11.21 15.12 8.77
CA LEU A 167 -10.29 16.23 8.59
C LEU A 167 -10.83 17.09 7.45
N VAL A 168 -11.32 18.30 7.78
CA VAL A 168 -11.96 19.21 6.84
C VAL A 168 -11.02 20.34 6.52
N ARG A 169 -10.81 20.63 5.23
CA ARG A 169 -10.13 21.83 4.78
C ARG A 169 -11.14 22.89 4.37
N GLU A 170 -11.07 24.07 4.97
CA GLU A 170 -11.83 25.23 4.54
C GLU A 170 -11.38 25.74 3.17
N ASN A 171 -12.19 26.59 2.56
CA ASN A 171 -11.96 27.09 1.21
C ASN A 171 -10.58 27.79 1.05
N GLU A 172 -9.98 27.68 -0.15
CA GLU A 172 -8.77 28.35 -0.62
C GLU A 172 -7.49 28.05 0.17
N SER A 173 -7.43 26.92 0.86
CA SER A 173 -6.22 26.49 1.53
C SER A 173 -5.25 25.83 0.57
N TYR A 174 -3.97 25.87 0.93
CA TYR A 174 -2.88 25.22 0.21
C TYR A 174 -2.73 23.75 0.61
N TYR A 175 -1.72 23.07 0.06
CA TYR A 175 -1.35 21.74 0.53
C TYR A 175 -1.21 21.75 2.05
N PHE A 176 -1.86 20.81 2.70
CA PHE A 176 -1.84 20.71 4.16
C PHE A 176 -0.65 19.90 4.65
N LEU A 177 -0.40 18.76 4.02
CA LEU A 177 0.61 17.79 4.44
C LEU A 177 1.37 17.27 3.21
N GLY A 178 2.69 17.13 3.33
CA GLY A 178 3.52 16.50 2.35
C GLY A 178 4.81 17.25 2.07
N ASN A 179 5.42 17.00 0.93
CA ASN A 179 6.55 17.74 0.38
C ASN A 179 6.25 18.16 -1.06
N ILE A 180 6.66 19.36 -1.43
CA ILE A 180 6.34 19.96 -2.73
C ILE A 180 7.50 19.89 -3.72
N ASN A 181 8.69 19.50 -3.29
CA ASN A 181 9.86 19.31 -4.14
C ASN A 181 10.39 17.90 -4.06
N ALA A 182 10.86 17.37 -5.20
CA ALA A 182 11.44 16.05 -5.26
C ALA A 182 12.79 15.92 -4.52
N ASP A 183 13.41 17.03 -4.17
CA ASP A 183 14.67 17.08 -3.41
C ASP A 183 14.47 17.25 -1.90
N ASP A 184 13.21 17.48 -1.45
CA ASP A 184 12.87 17.46 -0.03
C ASP A 184 13.08 16.04 0.54
N ASP A 185 13.24 15.94 1.87
CA ASP A 185 13.32 14.66 2.56
C ASP A 185 12.04 13.85 2.34
N ALA A 186 12.18 12.54 2.23
CA ALA A 186 11.05 11.65 1.98
C ALA A 186 10.03 11.68 3.12
N VAL A 187 8.75 11.76 2.76
CA VAL A 187 7.62 11.64 3.69
C VAL A 187 6.79 10.40 3.37
N HIS A 188 6.50 9.63 4.41
CA HIS A 188 5.67 8.43 4.33
C HIS A 188 4.46 8.60 5.23
N ILE A 189 3.27 8.57 4.65
CA ILE A 189 2.00 8.83 5.34
C ILE A 189 1.09 7.63 5.13
N GLU A 190 0.70 6.97 6.21
CA GLU A 190 -0.34 5.95 6.20
C GLU A 190 -1.60 6.52 6.85
N LEU A 191 -2.73 6.44 6.15
CA LEU A 191 -4.03 6.90 6.60
C LEU A 191 -4.97 5.72 6.82
N THR A 192 -5.66 5.70 7.95
CA THR A 192 -6.70 4.71 8.25
C THR A 192 -7.90 5.36 8.95
N ASN A 193 -9.09 4.81 8.78
CA ASN A 193 -10.33 5.22 9.48
C ASN A 193 -10.58 6.74 9.46
N ILE A 194 -10.22 7.42 8.38
CA ILE A 194 -10.28 8.88 8.27
C ILE A 194 -11.14 9.32 7.09
N LYS A 195 -11.90 10.39 7.29
CA LYS A 195 -12.58 11.10 6.20
C LYS A 195 -11.82 12.38 5.90
N LEU A 196 -11.42 12.56 4.66
CA LEU A 196 -10.87 13.82 4.18
C LEU A 196 -11.96 14.57 3.42
N ALA A 197 -12.19 15.83 3.78
CA ALA A 197 -13.18 16.67 3.12
C ALA A 197 -12.62 18.04 2.79
N GLN A 198 -13.11 18.63 1.70
CA GLN A 198 -12.74 20.00 1.33
C GLN A 198 -13.99 20.85 1.10
N GLY A 199 -13.89 22.12 1.44
CA GLY A 199 -14.93 23.11 1.16
C GLY A 199 -15.10 23.35 -0.33
N ALA A 200 -16.20 23.99 -0.71
CA ALA A 200 -16.47 24.37 -2.08
C ALA A 200 -15.35 25.29 -2.63
N ASN A 201 -14.98 25.09 -3.91
CA ASN A 201 -13.96 25.85 -4.63
C ASN A 201 -12.49 25.61 -4.25
N SER A 202 -12.15 24.47 -3.68
CA SER A 202 -10.75 24.09 -3.51
C SER A 202 -10.25 23.37 -4.77
N PHE A 203 -9.16 23.86 -5.36
CA PHE A 203 -8.55 23.30 -6.59
C PHE A 203 -7.20 22.63 -6.33
N LEU A 204 -6.73 22.59 -5.09
CA LEU A 204 -5.45 22.00 -4.72
C LEU A 204 -5.63 20.75 -3.88
N SER A 205 -4.73 19.80 -4.05
CA SER A 205 -4.71 18.60 -3.22
C SER A 205 -4.49 18.96 -1.74
N MET A 206 -5.13 18.23 -0.85
CA MET A 206 -4.94 18.39 0.59
C MET A 206 -3.62 17.78 1.03
N ILE A 207 -3.29 16.61 0.47
CA ILE A 207 -2.00 15.93 0.68
C ILE A 207 -1.27 15.88 -0.67
N TYR A 208 0.00 16.30 -0.68
CA TYR A 208 0.80 16.40 -1.89
C TYR A 208 2.22 15.89 -1.63
N VAL A 209 2.63 14.83 -2.33
CA VAL A 209 3.92 14.19 -2.12
C VAL A 209 4.71 14.10 -3.42
N CYS A 210 5.90 14.71 -3.44
CA CYS A 210 6.88 14.61 -4.52
C CYS A 210 8.00 13.60 -4.23
N ASN A 211 8.26 13.30 -2.96
CA ASN A 211 9.24 12.30 -2.53
C ASN A 211 8.67 11.52 -1.33
N GLY A 212 8.43 10.23 -1.52
CA GLY A 212 7.92 9.34 -0.48
C GLY A 212 6.64 8.60 -0.88
N ARG A 213 5.81 8.25 0.08
CA ARG A 213 4.63 7.41 -0.15
C ARG A 213 3.43 7.84 0.67
N ILE A 214 2.27 7.81 0.05
CA ILE A 214 0.98 7.89 0.74
C ILE A 214 0.33 6.51 0.65
N THR A 215 0.03 5.89 1.79
CA THR A 215 -0.68 4.61 1.87
C THR A 215 -2.08 4.85 2.41
N LEU A 216 -3.08 4.43 1.66
CA LEU A 216 -4.49 4.48 2.06
C LEU A 216 -4.90 3.09 2.54
N GLY A 217 -5.23 2.99 3.81
CA GLY A 217 -5.67 1.77 4.45
C GLY A 217 -7.19 1.69 4.62
N LYS A 218 -7.63 0.81 5.49
CA LYS A 218 -9.04 0.57 5.76
C LYS A 218 -9.75 1.83 6.28
N GLY A 219 -10.96 2.08 5.78
CA GLY A 219 -11.85 3.14 6.29
C GLY A 219 -11.48 4.55 5.84
N VAL A 220 -10.61 4.71 4.84
CA VAL A 220 -10.34 6.02 4.22
C VAL A 220 -11.47 6.38 3.26
N ALA A 221 -12.04 7.57 3.44
CA ALA A 221 -13.05 8.14 2.55
C ALA A 221 -12.68 9.57 2.15
N LEU A 222 -12.85 9.89 0.87
CA LEU A 222 -12.58 11.22 0.32
C LEU A 222 -13.89 11.91 -0.03
N ASN A 223 -13.97 13.21 0.25
CA ASN A 223 -15.12 14.03 -0.08
C ASN A 223 -14.64 15.29 -0.80
N GLY A 224 -14.31 15.14 -2.06
CA GLY A 224 -13.80 16.20 -2.92
C GLY A 224 -12.94 15.67 -4.07
N GLN A 225 -12.73 16.54 -5.04
CA GLN A 225 -11.90 16.27 -6.20
C GLN A 225 -10.42 16.46 -5.85
N ASP A 226 -9.57 15.57 -6.36
CA ASP A 226 -8.11 15.69 -6.29
C ASP A 226 -7.54 15.92 -4.86
N MET A 227 -8.12 15.22 -3.88
CA MET A 227 -7.77 15.40 -2.47
C MET A 227 -6.32 15.02 -2.15
N ILE A 228 -5.77 14.06 -2.89
CA ILE A 228 -4.44 13.49 -2.67
C ILE A 228 -3.70 13.44 -4.01
N ALA A 229 -2.45 13.91 -4.03
CA ALA A 229 -1.59 13.83 -5.20
C ALA A 229 -0.22 13.23 -4.85
N ALA A 230 0.20 12.24 -5.64
CA ALA A 230 1.58 11.76 -5.72
C ALA A 230 2.17 12.20 -7.05
N VAL A 231 3.32 12.90 -7.04
CA VAL A 231 3.85 13.61 -8.20
C VAL A 231 5.34 13.39 -8.37
N GLY A 232 5.74 12.86 -9.52
CA GLY A 232 7.15 12.65 -9.86
C GLY A 232 7.68 11.27 -9.50
N GLU A 233 8.85 10.95 -10.03
CA GLU A 233 9.43 9.60 -10.00
C GLU A 233 9.78 9.07 -8.61
N LYS A 234 9.89 9.95 -7.62
CA LYS A 234 10.19 9.57 -6.23
C LYS A 234 8.92 9.40 -5.37
N ALA A 235 7.73 9.62 -5.94
CA ALA A 235 6.48 9.57 -5.22
C ALA A 235 5.67 8.32 -5.52
N ALA A 236 4.89 7.85 -4.54
CA ALA A 236 3.94 6.77 -4.71
C ALA A 236 2.65 7.01 -3.94
N LEU A 237 1.53 6.56 -4.52
CA LEU A 237 0.25 6.37 -3.85
C LEU A 237 -0.02 4.87 -3.76
N GLU A 238 -0.31 4.38 -2.57
CA GLU A 238 -0.62 2.96 -2.34
C GLU A 238 -2.05 2.79 -1.84
N LEU A 239 -2.80 1.88 -2.46
CA LEU A 239 -4.02 1.32 -1.90
C LEU A 239 -3.64 0.05 -1.15
N GLY A 240 -3.54 0.16 0.18
CA GLY A 240 -3.16 -0.92 1.08
C GLY A 240 -4.29 -1.89 1.39
N ASP A 241 -3.98 -2.96 2.11
CA ASP A 241 -4.94 -3.99 2.49
C ASP A 241 -6.16 -3.42 3.22
N GLY A 242 -7.33 -3.88 2.80
CA GLY A 242 -8.61 -3.46 3.36
C GLY A 242 -9.06 -2.04 2.97
N CYS A 243 -8.29 -1.32 2.15
CA CYS A 243 -8.71 -0.06 1.57
C CYS A 243 -9.84 -0.31 0.57
N GLU A 244 -10.97 0.36 0.76
CA GLU A 244 -11.99 0.57 -0.25
C GLU A 244 -12.17 2.09 -0.41
N LEU A 245 -11.40 2.66 -1.32
CA LEU A 245 -11.39 4.09 -1.53
C LEU A 245 -12.74 4.54 -2.08
N SER A 246 -13.39 5.47 -1.38
CA SER A 246 -14.68 6.00 -1.75
C SER A 246 -14.66 7.52 -1.86
N ASP A 247 -15.44 8.04 -2.80
CA ASP A 247 -15.71 9.47 -2.96
C ASP A 247 -17.21 9.75 -2.82
N ALA A 248 -17.57 10.52 -1.80
CA ALA A 248 -18.97 10.84 -1.52
C ALA A 248 -19.56 11.88 -2.48
N THR A 249 -18.74 12.60 -3.24
CA THR A 249 -19.19 13.68 -4.13
C THR A 249 -19.56 13.20 -5.54
N GLY A 250 -19.09 12.01 -5.94
CA GLY A 250 -19.22 11.53 -7.32
C GLY A 250 -18.44 12.39 -8.30
N SER A 251 -17.33 12.99 -7.85
CA SER A 251 -16.41 13.76 -8.70
C SER A 251 -15.74 12.85 -9.74
N SER A 252 -15.22 13.44 -10.80
CA SER A 252 -14.57 12.67 -11.87
C SER A 252 -13.38 11.86 -11.37
N TYR A 253 -12.69 12.32 -10.32
CA TYR A 253 -11.60 11.63 -9.64
C TYR A 253 -11.32 12.28 -8.26
N CYS A 254 -10.91 11.47 -7.30
CA CYS A 254 -10.65 11.92 -5.93
C CYS A 254 -9.15 11.98 -5.58
N THR A 255 -8.32 11.28 -6.33
CA THR A 255 -6.85 11.28 -6.17
C THR A 255 -6.16 11.33 -7.52
N THR A 256 -4.92 11.85 -7.53
CA THR A 256 -4.10 11.95 -8.73
C THR A 256 -2.71 11.37 -8.52
N VAL A 257 -2.25 10.58 -9.49
CA VAL A 257 -0.86 10.07 -9.59
C VAL A 257 -0.29 10.58 -10.90
N MET A 258 0.77 11.36 -10.86
CA MET A 258 1.23 12.06 -12.04
C MET A 258 2.76 12.14 -12.18
N ASN A 259 3.20 12.38 -13.41
CA ASN A 259 4.57 12.75 -13.77
C ASN A 259 5.64 11.75 -13.31
N GLY A 260 5.37 10.45 -13.46
CA GLY A 260 6.29 9.38 -13.10
C GLY A 260 6.07 8.77 -11.72
N ALA A 261 5.13 9.31 -10.94
CA ALA A 261 4.74 8.68 -9.68
C ALA A 261 4.10 7.30 -9.91
N ILE A 262 4.18 6.44 -8.89
CA ILE A 262 3.70 5.06 -8.96
C ILE A 262 2.40 4.93 -8.17
N LEU A 263 1.38 4.31 -8.79
CA LEU A 263 0.21 3.79 -8.08
C LEU A 263 0.48 2.33 -7.67
N VAL A 264 0.50 2.03 -6.38
CA VAL A 264 0.70 0.68 -5.86
C VAL A 264 -0.65 0.10 -5.43
N LEU A 265 -1.05 -1.02 -6.05
CA LEU A 265 -2.29 -1.73 -5.72
C LEU A 265 -1.94 -2.94 -4.83
N ASN A 266 -1.86 -2.71 -3.53
CA ASN A 266 -1.46 -3.69 -2.53
C ASN A 266 -2.66 -4.18 -1.72
N GLY A 267 -3.65 -4.79 -2.41
CA GLY A 267 -4.85 -5.37 -1.79
C GLY A 267 -6.03 -4.41 -1.63
N GLY A 268 -5.85 -3.11 -1.90
CA GLY A 268 -6.94 -2.13 -1.91
C GLY A 268 -7.69 -2.08 -3.24
N LYS A 269 -8.87 -1.48 -3.21
CA LYS A 269 -9.79 -1.31 -4.33
C LYS A 269 -10.47 0.06 -4.28
N THR A 270 -11.22 0.41 -5.32
CA THR A 270 -12.08 1.60 -5.32
C THR A 270 -13.56 1.21 -5.26
N ALA A 271 -14.37 2.02 -4.61
CA ALA A 271 -15.82 1.90 -4.69
C ALA A 271 -16.31 2.28 -6.10
N ALA A 272 -17.49 1.80 -6.48
CA ALA A 272 -18.11 2.16 -7.75
C ALA A 272 -18.30 3.68 -7.86
N GLY A 273 -17.92 4.25 -8.99
CA GLY A 273 -17.99 5.70 -9.22
C GLY A 273 -16.83 6.52 -8.62
N THR A 274 -15.89 5.87 -7.95
CA THR A 274 -14.70 6.52 -7.40
C THR A 274 -13.50 6.23 -8.30
N TYR A 275 -12.85 7.26 -8.82
CA TYR A 275 -11.77 7.11 -9.79
C TYR A 275 -10.45 7.66 -9.26
N ILE A 276 -9.35 7.01 -9.67
CA ILE A 276 -7.98 7.48 -9.49
C ILE A 276 -7.50 8.02 -10.84
N ARG A 277 -7.03 9.26 -10.86
CA ARG A 277 -6.48 9.87 -12.05
C ARG A 277 -4.99 9.51 -12.21
N LEU A 278 -4.66 8.93 -13.36
CA LEU A 278 -3.28 8.79 -13.81
C LEU A 278 -3.00 9.87 -14.84
N SER A 279 -2.08 10.78 -14.54
CA SER A 279 -1.82 11.94 -15.38
C SER A 279 -0.35 12.11 -15.68
N ASN A 280 -0.08 12.50 -16.93
CA ASN A 280 1.24 12.92 -17.38
C ASN A 280 1.09 14.16 -18.24
N ASP A 281 1.05 15.32 -17.59
CA ASP A 281 0.77 16.61 -18.24
C ASP A 281 2.05 17.32 -18.71
N ILE A 282 3.24 16.83 -18.34
CA ILE A 282 4.52 17.48 -18.64
C ILE A 282 5.11 16.91 -19.95
N PHE A 283 5.47 17.81 -20.85
CA PHE A 283 6.11 17.51 -22.11
C PHE A 283 7.59 17.91 -22.12
N PRO A 284 8.50 17.07 -22.62
CA PRO A 284 8.35 15.68 -23.03
C PRO A 284 8.19 14.76 -21.85
N ALA A 285 7.31 13.81 -21.97
CA ALA A 285 7.11 12.79 -20.92
C ALA A 285 8.37 11.93 -20.81
N VAL A 286 9.05 12.06 -19.68
CA VAL A 286 10.24 11.24 -19.37
C VAL A 286 9.82 9.92 -18.75
N SER A 287 8.74 9.96 -17.95
CA SER A 287 8.18 8.80 -17.28
C SER A 287 6.65 8.85 -17.32
N TYR A 288 6.02 7.70 -17.35
CA TYR A 288 4.58 7.58 -17.25
C TYR A 288 4.18 7.13 -15.85
N PRO A 289 3.02 7.57 -15.34
CA PRO A 289 2.49 6.98 -14.14
C PRO A 289 2.32 5.47 -14.38
N LEU A 290 2.87 4.69 -13.47
CA LEU A 290 2.85 3.24 -13.56
C LEU A 290 2.04 2.69 -12.40
N ILE A 291 1.22 1.67 -12.68
CA ILE A 291 0.57 0.87 -11.68
C ILE A 291 1.48 -0.31 -11.35
N SER A 292 1.86 -0.45 -10.09
CA SER A 292 2.61 -1.57 -9.54
C SER A 292 1.68 -2.49 -8.77
N VAL A 293 1.68 -3.78 -9.08
CA VAL A 293 0.80 -4.77 -8.48
C VAL A 293 1.63 -5.87 -7.83
N PRO A 294 1.88 -5.82 -6.50
CA PRO A 294 2.71 -6.79 -5.81
C PRO A 294 2.01 -8.12 -5.48
N LYS A 295 0.69 -8.18 -5.59
CA LYS A 295 -0.13 -9.37 -5.36
C LYS A 295 -1.45 -9.30 -6.13
N ALA A 296 -2.17 -10.41 -6.24
CA ALA A 296 -3.47 -10.48 -6.91
C ALA A 296 -4.45 -9.40 -6.42
N LEU A 297 -5.12 -8.75 -7.35
CA LEU A 297 -6.16 -7.77 -7.03
C LEU A 297 -7.37 -8.45 -6.39
N THR A 298 -7.87 -7.89 -5.30
CA THR A 298 -9.01 -8.45 -4.54
C THR A 298 -10.34 -7.80 -4.90
N GLY A 299 -10.32 -6.69 -5.64
CA GLY A 299 -11.51 -5.95 -6.08
C GLY A 299 -11.21 -5.02 -7.25
N ASP A 300 -12.25 -4.36 -7.73
CA ASP A 300 -12.17 -3.51 -8.90
C ASP A 300 -11.46 -2.18 -8.58
N VAL A 301 -10.68 -1.69 -9.53
CA VAL A 301 -9.99 -0.40 -9.46
C VAL A 301 -10.39 0.43 -10.66
N HIS A 302 -11.01 1.56 -10.39
CA HIS A 302 -11.53 2.47 -11.40
C HIS A 302 -10.53 3.60 -11.64
N LEU A 303 -10.19 3.82 -12.89
CA LEU A 303 -9.17 4.76 -13.32
C LEU A 303 -9.75 5.81 -14.27
N CYS A 304 -9.14 6.97 -14.29
CA CYS A 304 -9.26 7.89 -15.42
C CYS A 304 -7.86 8.36 -15.86
N PHE A 305 -7.70 8.66 -17.14
CA PHE A 305 -6.40 8.95 -17.73
C PHE A 305 -6.30 10.38 -18.25
N THR A 306 -5.11 10.98 -18.06
CA THR A 306 -4.66 12.13 -18.83
C THR A 306 -3.23 11.82 -19.29
N LEU A 307 -3.10 11.06 -20.38
CA LEU A 307 -1.83 10.46 -20.80
C LEU A 307 -1.33 11.03 -22.11
N ASN A 308 -0.04 11.36 -22.16
CA ASN A 308 0.70 11.70 -23.36
C ASN A 308 1.48 10.48 -23.86
N GLY A 309 0.92 9.75 -24.81
CA GLY A 309 1.53 8.58 -25.42
C GLY A 309 0.90 7.25 -25.00
N ILE A 310 1.34 6.18 -25.66
CA ILE A 310 0.94 4.80 -25.42
C ILE A 310 2.07 4.10 -24.65
N SER A 311 1.75 3.48 -23.52
CA SER A 311 2.77 2.93 -22.62
C SER A 311 2.24 1.74 -21.83
N ALA A 312 3.13 1.09 -21.10
CA ALA A 312 2.75 0.16 -20.06
C ALA A 312 2.00 0.92 -18.95
N ILE A 313 0.79 0.49 -18.64
CA ILE A 313 -0.07 1.08 -17.63
C ILE A 313 0.15 0.38 -16.29
N ALA A 314 0.20 -0.97 -16.28
CA ALA A 314 0.40 -1.75 -15.07
C ALA A 314 1.40 -2.89 -15.29
N GLN A 315 2.12 -3.22 -14.22
CA GLN A 315 3.02 -4.37 -14.16
C GLN A 315 2.97 -5.03 -12.78
N GLY A 316 3.31 -6.32 -12.74
CA GLY A 316 3.54 -7.03 -11.49
C GLY A 316 4.79 -6.51 -10.78
N ALA A 317 4.84 -6.69 -9.47
CA ALA A 317 5.97 -6.33 -8.62
C ALA A 317 6.24 -7.44 -7.60
N ASP A 318 7.40 -7.38 -6.94
CA ASP A 318 7.79 -8.30 -5.86
C ASP A 318 7.68 -9.80 -6.24
N GLY A 319 7.91 -10.11 -7.53
CA GLY A 319 7.81 -11.46 -8.07
C GLY A 319 6.39 -11.89 -8.46
N TYR A 320 5.40 -11.03 -8.31
CA TYR A 320 4.04 -11.29 -8.77
C TYR A 320 3.91 -10.97 -10.27
N GLN A 321 3.25 -11.83 -11.00
CA GLN A 321 2.95 -11.68 -12.42
C GLN A 321 1.46 -11.44 -12.62
N LEU A 322 1.09 -10.40 -13.38
CA LEU A 322 -0.31 -10.07 -13.64
C LEU A 322 -1.03 -11.20 -14.37
N THR A 323 -2.29 -11.37 -14.04
CA THR A 323 -3.19 -12.37 -14.62
C THR A 323 -4.34 -11.72 -15.38
N GLN A 324 -5.10 -12.52 -16.15
CA GLN A 324 -6.34 -12.05 -16.77
C GLN A 324 -7.35 -11.55 -15.72
N ALA A 325 -7.41 -12.18 -14.54
CA ALA A 325 -8.29 -11.75 -13.47
C ALA A 325 -7.92 -10.36 -12.90
N ASP A 326 -6.63 -10.02 -12.90
CA ASP A 326 -6.19 -8.66 -12.50
C ASP A 326 -6.56 -7.64 -13.59
N TYR A 327 -6.34 -8.00 -14.84
CA TYR A 327 -6.75 -7.16 -15.98
C TYR A 327 -8.25 -6.85 -15.95
N ASP A 328 -9.10 -7.86 -15.72
CA ASP A 328 -10.55 -7.71 -15.71
C ASP A 328 -11.06 -6.80 -14.58
N ARG A 329 -10.22 -6.53 -13.57
CA ARG A 329 -10.53 -5.64 -12.44
C ARG A 329 -10.10 -4.18 -12.66
N LEU A 330 -9.32 -3.89 -13.68
CA LEU A 330 -8.93 -2.52 -14.00
C LEU A 330 -9.90 -1.93 -15.02
N THR A 331 -10.65 -0.93 -14.62
CA THR A 331 -11.64 -0.28 -15.49
C THR A 331 -11.29 1.20 -15.70
N VAL A 332 -11.52 1.70 -16.89
CA VAL A 332 -11.27 3.09 -17.27
C VAL A 332 -12.57 3.83 -17.50
N ASN A 333 -12.71 5.01 -16.91
CA ASN A 333 -13.83 5.90 -17.22
C ASN A 333 -13.56 6.64 -18.54
N PRO A 334 -14.29 6.34 -19.62
CA PRO A 334 -14.06 6.98 -20.92
C PRO A 334 -14.41 8.46 -20.92
N GLU A 335 -15.41 8.88 -20.15
CA GLU A 335 -15.88 10.28 -20.13
C GLU A 335 -14.87 11.24 -19.48
N SER A 336 -14.07 10.73 -18.53
CA SER A 336 -13.07 11.50 -17.77
C SER A 336 -11.63 11.17 -18.20
N SER A 337 -11.44 10.42 -19.27
CA SER A 337 -10.12 10.01 -19.71
C SER A 337 -9.75 10.65 -21.04
N TRP A 338 -8.50 11.12 -21.12
CA TRP A 338 -7.95 11.81 -22.27
C TRP A 338 -6.59 11.21 -22.63
N VAL A 339 -6.37 10.97 -23.89
CA VAL A 339 -5.12 10.42 -24.42
C VAL A 339 -4.62 11.30 -25.55
N SER A 340 -3.37 11.73 -25.47
CA SER A 340 -2.64 12.35 -26.56
C SER A 340 -1.60 11.37 -27.09
N LEU A 341 -1.54 11.22 -28.38
CA LEU A 341 -0.55 10.40 -29.04
C LEU A 341 0.54 11.32 -29.63
N TYR A 342 1.77 11.18 -29.13
CA TYR A 342 2.96 11.86 -29.67
C TYR A 342 2.86 13.40 -29.79
N GLY A 343 2.17 14.06 -28.86
CA GLY A 343 2.08 15.52 -28.80
C GLY A 343 0.97 16.15 -29.61
N GLU A 344 0.01 15.37 -30.03
CA GLU A 344 -1.24 15.85 -30.59
C GLU A 344 -2.16 16.45 -29.52
N THR A 345 -3.22 17.12 -29.97
CA THR A 345 -4.32 17.52 -29.09
C THR A 345 -4.88 16.29 -28.38
N MET A 346 -5.07 16.39 -27.07
CA MET A 346 -5.67 15.33 -26.27
C MET A 346 -7.05 14.96 -26.83
N LYS A 347 -7.26 13.68 -27.05
CA LYS A 347 -8.56 13.11 -27.45
C LYS A 347 -9.17 12.43 -26.25
N GLN A 348 -10.49 12.57 -26.11
CA GLN A 348 -11.22 11.79 -25.12
C GLN A 348 -11.00 10.29 -25.38
N TYR A 349 -10.71 9.55 -24.32
CA TYR A 349 -10.61 8.09 -24.41
C TYR A 349 -11.94 7.53 -24.93
N ASN A 350 -11.84 6.64 -25.90
CA ASN A 350 -12.99 5.99 -26.50
C ASN A 350 -12.67 4.50 -26.65
N ASP A 351 -13.51 3.66 -26.10
CA ASP A 351 -13.38 2.21 -26.18
C ASP A 351 -13.43 1.65 -27.62
N ASP A 352 -13.94 2.43 -28.57
CA ASP A 352 -13.89 2.06 -30.00
C ASP A 352 -12.49 2.27 -30.61
N ILE A 353 -11.69 3.15 -30.02
CA ILE A 353 -10.37 3.57 -30.54
C ILE A 353 -9.24 2.97 -29.71
N PHE A 354 -9.37 2.95 -28.39
CA PHE A 354 -8.35 2.50 -27.47
C PHE A 354 -8.79 1.26 -26.71
N GLU A 355 -7.86 0.40 -26.35
CA GLU A 355 -8.09 -0.70 -25.41
C GLU A 355 -6.88 -0.90 -24.49
N LEU A 356 -7.16 -1.27 -23.26
CA LEU A 356 -6.17 -1.94 -22.43
C LEU A 356 -6.05 -3.39 -22.88
N TYR A 357 -4.87 -3.97 -22.80
CA TYR A 357 -4.65 -5.39 -23.04
C TYR A 357 -3.52 -5.93 -22.20
N LEU A 358 -3.63 -7.20 -21.84
CA LEU A 358 -2.58 -7.93 -21.14
C LEU A 358 -1.59 -8.46 -22.20
N ASP A 359 -0.33 -8.03 -22.13
CA ASP A 359 0.70 -8.41 -23.10
C ASP A 359 1.57 -9.56 -22.57
N PRO A 360 1.38 -10.79 -23.04
CA PRO A 360 2.16 -11.94 -22.56
C PRO A 360 3.62 -11.93 -23.04
N THR A 361 3.97 -11.06 -23.98
CA THR A 361 5.33 -11.00 -24.55
C THR A 361 6.26 -10.09 -23.77
N THR A 362 5.73 -9.25 -22.90
CA THR A 362 6.47 -8.28 -22.08
C THR A 362 6.17 -8.45 -20.61
N ASP A 363 6.39 -9.65 -20.08
CA ASP A 363 6.21 -9.99 -18.68
C ASP A 363 4.80 -9.70 -18.13
N TYR A 364 3.79 -9.97 -18.96
CA TYR A 364 2.37 -9.76 -18.63
C TYR A 364 2.03 -8.36 -18.16
N GLN A 365 2.60 -7.35 -18.79
CA GLN A 365 2.20 -5.97 -18.55
C GLN A 365 0.81 -5.68 -19.11
N ILE A 366 0.05 -4.83 -18.43
CA ILE A 366 -1.16 -4.22 -18.99
C ILE A 366 -0.77 -2.95 -19.71
N LYS A 367 -1.08 -2.89 -21.00
CA LYS A 367 -0.72 -1.79 -21.89
C LYS A 367 -1.97 -1.17 -22.51
N LEU A 368 -1.83 0.09 -22.91
CA LEU A 368 -2.81 0.79 -23.74
C LEU A 368 -2.40 0.67 -25.20
N ARG A 369 -3.33 0.33 -26.10
CA ARG A 369 -3.12 0.33 -27.55
C ARG A 369 -4.32 0.86 -28.31
N LEU A 370 -4.11 1.16 -29.59
CA LEU A 370 -5.21 1.42 -30.52
C LEU A 370 -5.94 0.11 -30.84
N LYS A 371 -7.24 0.11 -30.69
CA LYS A 371 -8.12 -1.03 -30.96
C LYS A 371 -8.29 -1.20 -32.48
N ASN A 372 -8.39 -2.44 -32.94
CA ASN A 372 -8.59 -2.78 -34.35
C ASN A 372 -7.52 -2.23 -35.29
N PHE A 373 -6.31 -2.06 -34.83
CA PHE A 373 -5.24 -1.49 -35.59
C PHE A 373 -4.18 -2.55 -35.92
N THR A 374 -4.02 -2.83 -37.19
CA THR A 374 -2.90 -3.64 -37.70
C THR A 374 -1.77 -2.67 -38.01
N PRO A 375 -0.63 -2.71 -37.28
CA PRO A 375 0.52 -1.90 -37.67
C PRO A 375 0.88 -2.20 -39.14
N PRO A 376 1.30 -1.20 -39.93
CA PRO A 376 1.78 -1.47 -41.28
C PRO A 376 2.95 -2.45 -41.18
N ALA A 377 3.02 -3.37 -42.15
CA ALA A 377 4.06 -4.39 -42.22
C ALA A 377 5.49 -3.80 -42.38
N SER A 378 5.57 -2.53 -42.71
CA SER A 378 6.81 -1.76 -42.85
C SER A 378 6.58 -0.31 -42.50
N GLY A 379 7.65 0.46 -42.26
CA GLY A 379 7.58 1.92 -42.06
C GLY A 379 7.13 2.70 -43.29
N ASN A 380 6.82 2.03 -44.44
CA ASN A 380 6.32 2.67 -45.66
C ASN A 380 4.79 2.77 -45.58
N ILE A 381 4.26 3.99 -45.56
CA ILE A 381 2.82 4.26 -45.48
C ILE A 381 2.40 5.05 -46.71
N ASP A 382 1.57 4.43 -47.55
CA ASP A 382 0.94 5.09 -48.71
C ASP A 382 -0.42 5.66 -48.33
N MET A 383 -0.49 6.97 -48.22
CA MET A 383 -1.70 7.71 -47.80
C MET A 383 -2.60 8.10 -48.98
N THR A 384 -2.28 7.68 -50.22
CA THR A 384 -2.96 8.16 -51.42
C THR A 384 -4.47 7.89 -51.37
N SER A 385 -4.87 6.70 -50.92
CA SER A 385 -6.28 6.28 -50.81
C SER A 385 -6.90 6.47 -49.44
N MET A 386 -6.14 6.93 -48.42
CA MET A 386 -6.59 7.07 -47.04
C MET A 386 -7.35 8.39 -46.85
N THR A 387 -8.33 8.37 -45.98
CA THR A 387 -8.85 9.60 -45.35
C THR A 387 -7.80 10.22 -44.44
N ALA A 388 -7.97 11.49 -44.05
CA ALA A 388 -7.06 12.14 -43.11
C ALA A 388 -7.00 11.40 -41.75
N GLY A 389 -8.13 10.89 -41.29
CA GLY A 389 -8.20 10.11 -40.05
C GLY A 389 -7.45 8.77 -40.13
N GLU A 390 -7.63 8.04 -41.25
CA GLU A 390 -6.94 6.77 -41.50
C GLU A 390 -5.42 6.98 -41.65
N ALA A 391 -4.98 8.00 -42.34
CA ALA A 391 -3.55 8.32 -42.49
C ALA A 391 -2.90 8.62 -41.12
N GLN A 392 -3.52 9.49 -40.35
CA GLN A 392 -3.06 9.82 -38.97
C GLN A 392 -2.98 8.58 -38.11
N THR A 393 -4.04 7.77 -38.12
CA THR A 393 -4.12 6.58 -37.30
C THR A 393 -3.06 5.54 -37.73
N THR A 394 -2.81 5.39 -39.04
CA THR A 394 -1.77 4.46 -39.58
C THR A 394 -0.36 4.88 -39.14
N ILE A 395 -0.05 6.18 -39.20
CA ILE A 395 1.23 6.71 -38.72
C ILE A 395 1.44 6.44 -37.25
N LEU A 396 0.40 6.71 -36.45
CA LEU A 396 0.47 6.49 -35.00
C LEU A 396 0.68 5.03 -34.64
N ALA A 397 0.06 4.11 -35.37
CA ALA A 397 0.27 2.69 -35.16
C ALA A 397 1.67 2.23 -35.58
N ALA A 398 2.21 2.76 -36.63
CA ALA A 398 3.58 2.47 -37.02
C ALA A 398 4.57 2.92 -35.92
N LEU A 399 4.38 4.10 -35.35
CA LEU A 399 5.19 4.61 -34.25
C LEU A 399 4.99 3.77 -32.97
N ALA A 400 3.77 3.39 -32.67
CA ALA A 400 3.45 2.51 -31.54
C ALA A 400 4.05 1.11 -31.68
N ALA A 401 4.18 0.62 -32.91
CA ALA A 401 4.84 -0.65 -33.26
C ALA A 401 6.38 -0.56 -33.17
N GLY A 402 6.94 0.61 -32.89
CA GLY A 402 8.38 0.81 -32.71
C GLY A 402 9.12 1.14 -34.01
N PHE A 403 8.43 1.49 -35.11
CA PHE A 403 9.11 1.99 -36.28
C PHE A 403 9.76 3.36 -35.97
N THR A 404 11.07 3.43 -36.11
CA THR A 404 11.86 4.64 -35.93
C THR A 404 11.99 5.48 -37.19
N GLU A 405 11.72 4.87 -38.34
CA GLU A 405 11.74 5.50 -39.66
C GLU A 405 10.43 5.25 -40.37
N LEU A 406 9.79 6.31 -40.83
CA LEU A 406 8.55 6.24 -41.60
C LEU A 406 8.75 6.92 -42.97
N LYS A 407 8.48 6.19 -44.04
CA LYS A 407 8.41 6.74 -45.39
C LYS A 407 6.96 6.96 -45.78
N LEU A 408 6.55 8.24 -45.82
CA LEU A 408 5.19 8.62 -46.15
C LEU A 408 5.09 8.97 -47.64
N THR A 409 4.11 8.38 -48.36
CA THR A 409 3.79 8.72 -49.75
C THR A 409 2.33 9.15 -49.83
N GLY A 410 2.01 10.04 -50.79
CA GLY A 410 0.67 10.61 -50.98
C GLY A 410 0.56 12.06 -50.50
N GLU A 411 -0.68 12.51 -50.22
CA GLU A 411 -0.93 13.92 -49.89
C GLU A 411 -0.65 14.21 -48.41
N LEU A 412 0.41 14.97 -48.11
CA LEU A 412 0.77 15.40 -46.76
C LEU A 412 -0.30 16.27 -46.07
N SER A 413 -1.20 16.88 -46.88
CA SER A 413 -2.35 17.63 -46.36
C SER A 413 -3.30 16.75 -45.52
N LYS A 414 -3.29 15.44 -45.70
CA LYS A 414 -4.08 14.48 -44.93
C LYS A 414 -3.60 14.30 -43.49
N ILE A 415 -2.38 14.73 -43.18
CA ILE A 415 -1.83 14.67 -41.83
C ILE A 415 -1.92 15.99 -41.07
N GLY A 416 -2.72 16.98 -41.54
CA GLY A 416 -3.19 18.09 -40.73
C GLY A 416 -2.43 19.39 -40.86
N MET A 417 -2.12 19.83 -42.05
CA MET A 417 -1.76 21.21 -42.27
C MET A 417 -2.95 22.02 -42.79
N GLY A 418 -3.84 22.44 -41.95
CA GLY A 418 -4.93 23.30 -42.35
C GLY A 418 -6.00 23.56 -41.30
N GLY A 419 -5.86 24.61 -40.56
CA GLY A 419 -6.88 25.61 -40.26
C GLY A 419 -8.04 25.26 -39.32
N ASN A 420 -8.10 24.13 -38.63
CA ASN A 420 -9.05 23.92 -37.56
C ASN A 420 -8.36 23.28 -36.35
N TRP A 421 -8.49 23.93 -35.22
CA TRP A 421 -7.95 23.53 -33.90
C TRP A 421 -8.53 22.18 -33.49
N GLY A 422 -7.95 21.09 -33.94
CA GLY A 422 -8.46 19.76 -33.55
C GLY A 422 -7.66 18.58 -34.10
N THR A 423 -6.68 18.76 -34.95
CA THR A 423 -5.99 17.65 -35.62
C THR A 423 -4.56 18.01 -35.99
N PHE A 424 -3.66 18.13 -35.02
CA PHE A 424 -2.24 18.33 -35.31
C PHE A 424 -1.41 17.16 -34.79
N ILE A 425 -0.87 16.36 -35.73
CA ILE A 425 0.37 15.64 -35.46
C ILE A 425 1.47 16.71 -35.44
N ASN A 426 2.18 16.83 -34.30
CA ASN A 426 3.28 17.76 -34.19
C ASN A 426 4.42 17.33 -35.14
N ILE A 427 4.49 17.96 -36.31
CA ILE A 427 5.47 17.67 -37.35
C ILE A 427 6.90 17.74 -36.86
N ASN A 428 7.22 18.57 -35.85
CA ASN A 428 8.55 18.63 -35.26
C ASN A 428 8.95 17.34 -34.50
N LYS A 429 7.98 16.57 -33.99
CA LYS A 429 8.25 15.24 -33.41
C LYS A 429 8.26 14.14 -34.48
N LEU A 430 7.42 14.23 -35.49
CA LEU A 430 7.55 13.41 -36.70
C LEU A 430 8.90 13.64 -37.38
N ARG A 431 9.39 14.88 -37.40
CA ARG A 431 10.69 15.23 -37.98
C ARG A 431 11.88 14.57 -37.29
N ASN A 432 11.76 14.28 -35.99
CA ASN A 432 12.79 13.54 -35.25
C ASN A 432 12.64 12.02 -35.33
N ALA A 433 11.49 11.53 -35.81
CA ALA A 433 11.23 10.12 -36.06
C ALA A 433 11.32 9.76 -37.57
N ILE A 434 11.38 10.75 -38.45
CA ILE A 434 11.60 10.58 -39.88
C ILE A 434 13.06 10.93 -40.16
N SER A 435 13.81 9.97 -40.68
CA SER A 435 15.18 10.23 -41.14
C SER A 435 15.17 11.32 -42.21
N PRO A 436 15.98 12.40 -42.08
CA PRO A 436 16.11 13.36 -43.18
C PRO A 436 16.89 12.69 -44.32
N GLU A 437 16.28 12.54 -45.44
CA GLU A 437 17.02 12.52 -46.71
C GLU A 437 17.25 13.92 -47.25
#